data_6c597d347744c79ea6b6869a72c4a1bd
#
_entry.id   6c597d347744c79ea6b6869a72c4a1bd
#
_cell.length_a   1.000
_cell.length_b   1.000
_cell.length_c   1.000
_cell.angle_alpha   90.00
_cell.angle_beta   90.00
_cell.angle_gamma   90.00
#
_symmetry.space_group_name_H-M   'P 1'
#
loop_
_entity.id
_entity.type
_entity.pdbx_description
1 polymer ?
#
loop_
_entity_poly.entity_id
_entity_poly.type
_entity_poly.pdbx_seq_one_letter_code
_entity_poly.pdbx_strand_id
1 'polypeptide(L)'
;MTSVEMDYTKHAAVINLQNYLRIKCVHPDINYDETISFLTAQATAIGLHAKTHLVSPNNPVLVVTWGGLQPELPAILLNSHMDTVPVEGTWRHAPFAAEIEDGMIYGRGAQDMKSASIQHLEAVRGLIAKGKRLKRTVHLSFMPDEEKGGEQGMREFLKTEAYRRLNVGFALDEGLSNAGEEYLVFNGEKTKWQMKIVCTGKAGHGSMLLPDNSGEKVRHIINSFMELRDKYRHQLVDDSSLTIGDITTINLTKLEGGTLTNIVPEKFTATFDIRLATTVNHELFERMINRWCKEAGSGVTVEFEAKDPHVSPTRMDESNAYWIAMKGAFESMSIPIIQRTMPATTDARFLRAHCPALNFTPMRRVPPMPHQSDERLPLRVFVEGIQVYENILLAVANV
;
A
#
# COMPACT_ATOMS: atom_id res chain seq x y z
N MET A 1 -12.09 8.97 -40.72
CA MET A 1 -11.36 7.69 -40.58
C MET A 1 -11.79 7.10 -39.27
N THR A 2 -12.62 6.06 -39.29
CA THR A 2 -13.00 5.31 -38.08
C THR A 2 -11.76 4.60 -37.58
N SER A 3 -11.28 5.03 -36.40
CA SER A 3 -10.23 4.31 -35.70
C SER A 3 -10.73 2.88 -35.48
N VAL A 4 -10.03 1.90 -36.02
CA VAL A 4 -10.25 0.49 -35.69
C VAL A 4 -9.99 0.39 -34.18
N GLU A 5 -11.05 0.22 -33.41
CA GLU A 5 -10.94 0.04 -31.97
C GLU A 5 -10.15 -1.25 -31.72
N MET A 6 -9.00 -1.14 -31.07
CA MET A 6 -8.10 -2.29 -30.87
C MET A 6 -8.77 -3.28 -29.91
N ASP A 7 -8.95 -4.50 -30.35
CA ASP A 7 -9.45 -5.60 -29.49
C ASP A 7 -8.37 -6.07 -28.52
N TYR A 8 -8.36 -5.48 -27.33
CA TYR A 8 -7.38 -5.81 -26.27
C TYR A 8 -7.60 -7.19 -25.67
N THR A 9 -8.73 -7.87 -25.90
CA THR A 9 -9.01 -9.19 -25.29
C THR A 9 -8.02 -10.25 -25.75
N LYS A 10 -7.42 -10.10 -26.94
CA LYS A 10 -6.43 -11.01 -27.51
C LYS A 10 -4.98 -10.60 -27.23
N HIS A 11 -4.77 -9.51 -26.51
CA HIS A 11 -3.43 -9.05 -26.19
C HIS A 11 -2.77 -10.02 -25.20
N ALA A 12 -1.53 -10.43 -25.47
CA ALA A 12 -0.81 -11.44 -24.67
C ALA A 12 -0.74 -11.07 -23.16
N ALA A 13 -0.46 -9.79 -22.86
CA ALA A 13 -0.45 -9.29 -21.49
C ALA A 13 -1.81 -9.42 -20.80
N VAL A 14 -2.92 -9.22 -21.53
CA VAL A 14 -4.28 -9.38 -20.97
C VAL A 14 -4.55 -10.85 -20.66
N ILE A 15 -4.14 -11.77 -21.52
CA ILE A 15 -4.24 -13.22 -21.27
C ILE A 15 -3.40 -13.60 -20.04
N ASN A 16 -2.19 -13.05 -19.90
CA ASN A 16 -1.34 -13.26 -18.72
C ASN A 16 -2.00 -12.72 -17.46
N LEU A 17 -2.61 -11.54 -17.50
CA LEU A 17 -3.35 -10.99 -16.38
C LEU A 17 -4.55 -11.86 -16.01
N GLN A 18 -5.35 -12.31 -17.00
CA GLN A 18 -6.47 -13.22 -16.73
C GLN A 18 -6.01 -14.50 -16.02
N ASN A 19 -4.93 -15.10 -16.49
CA ASN A 19 -4.39 -16.30 -15.89
C ASN A 19 -3.93 -16.05 -14.44
N TYR A 20 -3.29 -14.91 -14.20
CA TYR A 20 -2.84 -14.54 -12.86
C TYR A 20 -4.00 -14.22 -11.90
N LEU A 21 -5.04 -13.53 -12.36
CA LEU A 21 -6.23 -13.23 -11.54
C LEU A 21 -7.00 -14.50 -11.13
N ARG A 22 -6.95 -15.57 -11.95
CA ARG A 22 -7.57 -16.86 -11.62
C ARG A 22 -6.88 -17.62 -10.50
N ILE A 23 -5.60 -17.34 -10.26
CA ILE A 23 -4.85 -17.94 -9.14
C ILE A 23 -5.29 -17.28 -7.85
N LYS A 24 -5.83 -18.08 -6.93
CA LYS A 24 -6.28 -17.59 -5.61
C LYS A 24 -5.10 -17.41 -4.66
N CYS A 25 -4.93 -16.21 -4.17
CA CYS A 25 -3.88 -15.84 -3.22
C CYS A 25 -4.49 -14.96 -2.12
N VAL A 26 -5.43 -15.52 -1.38
CA VAL A 26 -6.39 -14.82 -0.51
C VAL A 26 -6.13 -15.16 0.95
N HIS A 27 -6.01 -14.13 1.80
CA HIS A 27 -5.93 -14.31 3.24
C HIS A 27 -7.19 -14.98 3.83
N PRO A 28 -7.04 -15.71 5.00
CA PRO A 28 -5.83 -15.79 5.82
C PRO A 28 -4.83 -16.91 5.47
N ASP A 29 -5.25 -17.97 4.81
CA ASP A 29 -4.45 -19.21 4.65
C ASP A 29 -3.99 -19.38 3.20
N ILE A 30 -2.97 -18.62 2.82
CA ILE A 30 -2.47 -18.58 1.44
C ILE A 30 -1.45 -19.70 1.19
N ASN A 31 -1.67 -20.44 0.10
CA ASN A 31 -0.64 -21.22 -0.56
C ASN A 31 -0.12 -20.43 -1.77
N TYR A 32 1.15 -20.03 -1.74
CA TYR A 32 1.79 -19.28 -2.81
C TYR A 32 2.36 -20.13 -3.95
N ASP A 33 2.31 -21.47 -3.88
CA ASP A 33 3.02 -22.36 -4.84
C ASP A 33 2.58 -22.14 -6.29
N GLU A 34 1.27 -22.03 -6.54
CA GLU A 34 0.74 -21.80 -7.88
C GLU A 34 1.15 -20.43 -8.40
N THR A 35 1.09 -19.39 -7.55
CA THR A 35 1.51 -18.03 -7.86
C THR A 35 2.99 -17.97 -8.21
N ILE A 36 3.85 -18.56 -7.38
CA ILE A 36 5.30 -18.62 -7.60
C ILE A 36 5.62 -19.37 -8.90
N SER A 37 4.95 -20.50 -9.13
CA SER A 37 5.12 -21.30 -10.36
C SER A 37 4.74 -20.50 -11.61
N PHE A 38 3.60 -19.80 -11.57
CA PHE A 38 3.14 -18.96 -12.68
C PHE A 38 4.13 -17.83 -12.97
N LEU A 39 4.50 -17.03 -11.97
CA LEU A 39 5.42 -15.89 -12.12
C LEU A 39 6.82 -16.33 -12.56
N THR A 40 7.31 -17.46 -12.03
CA THR A 40 8.57 -18.06 -12.46
C THR A 40 8.53 -18.50 -13.94
N ALA A 41 7.41 -19.09 -14.38
CA ALA A 41 7.24 -19.46 -15.79
C ALA A 41 7.22 -18.21 -16.69
N GLN A 42 6.56 -17.12 -16.27
CA GLN A 42 6.57 -15.84 -16.99
C GLN A 42 8.00 -15.28 -17.11
N ALA A 43 8.76 -15.28 -16.02
CA ALA A 43 10.16 -14.83 -16.02
C ALA A 43 11.05 -15.67 -16.93
N THR A 44 10.90 -16.99 -16.87
CA THR A 44 11.66 -17.94 -17.71
C THR A 44 11.36 -17.74 -19.19
N ALA A 45 10.09 -17.49 -19.54
CA ALA A 45 9.67 -17.20 -20.92
C ALA A 45 10.26 -15.90 -21.49
N ILE A 46 10.72 -14.99 -20.62
CA ILE A 46 11.44 -13.76 -21.00
C ILE A 46 12.96 -14.01 -21.05
N GLY A 47 13.44 -15.16 -20.56
CA GLY A 47 14.85 -15.46 -20.40
C GLY A 47 15.49 -14.85 -19.16
N LEU A 48 14.69 -14.53 -18.14
CA LEU A 48 15.15 -13.95 -16.89
C LEU A 48 15.35 -15.00 -15.79
N HIS A 49 16.28 -14.70 -14.88
CA HIS A 49 16.51 -15.52 -13.71
C HIS A 49 15.54 -15.17 -12.59
N ALA A 50 14.80 -16.16 -12.10
CA ALA A 50 13.89 -16.07 -10.97
C ALA A 50 14.43 -16.84 -9.77
N LYS A 51 14.35 -16.27 -8.58
CA LYS A 51 14.80 -16.91 -7.34
C LYS A 51 13.79 -16.67 -6.22
N THR A 52 13.36 -17.74 -5.58
CA THR A 52 12.48 -17.70 -4.41
C THR A 52 13.30 -17.71 -3.12
N HIS A 53 12.89 -16.88 -2.17
CA HIS A 53 13.47 -16.75 -0.83
C HIS A 53 12.36 -16.92 0.21
N LEU A 54 12.44 -17.95 1.04
CA LEU A 54 11.53 -18.12 2.16
C LEU A 54 11.98 -17.21 3.30
N VAL A 55 11.22 -16.17 3.62
CA VAL A 55 11.60 -15.14 4.59
C VAL A 55 10.97 -15.34 5.97
N SER A 56 9.81 -15.99 6.01
CA SER A 56 9.14 -16.49 7.21
C SER A 56 8.32 -17.73 6.83
N PRO A 57 7.80 -18.52 7.77
CA PRO A 57 6.98 -19.69 7.45
C PRO A 57 5.84 -19.33 6.49
N ASN A 58 5.74 -20.06 5.38
CA ASN A 58 4.74 -19.88 4.32
C ASN A 58 4.74 -18.52 3.60
N ASN A 59 5.78 -17.71 3.75
CA ASN A 59 5.90 -16.41 3.07
C ASN A 59 7.12 -16.38 2.14
N PRO A 60 7.00 -16.91 0.91
CA PRO A 60 8.04 -16.86 -0.10
C PRO A 60 8.07 -15.50 -0.80
N VAL A 61 9.25 -14.94 -0.95
CA VAL A 61 9.50 -13.77 -1.81
C VAL A 61 10.11 -14.26 -3.11
N LEU A 62 9.50 -13.92 -4.23
CA LEU A 62 10.06 -14.18 -5.54
C LEU A 62 10.78 -12.95 -6.07
N VAL A 63 12.04 -13.08 -6.49
CA VAL A 63 12.82 -12.02 -7.13
C VAL A 63 13.21 -12.45 -8.54
N VAL A 64 12.85 -11.64 -9.52
CA VAL A 64 13.25 -11.80 -10.93
C VAL A 64 14.27 -10.73 -11.25
N THR A 65 15.37 -11.10 -11.90
CA THR A 65 16.49 -10.20 -12.16
C THR A 65 16.77 -10.06 -13.64
N TRP A 66 16.81 -8.81 -14.11
CA TRP A 66 17.33 -8.42 -15.42
C TRP A 66 18.64 -7.66 -15.23
N GLY A 67 19.78 -8.33 -15.54
CA GLY A 67 21.11 -7.77 -15.35
C GLY A 67 21.39 -6.55 -16.21
N GLY A 68 21.89 -5.50 -15.57
CA GLY A 68 22.33 -4.27 -16.22
C GLY A 68 23.72 -4.39 -16.86
N LEU A 69 24.12 -3.35 -17.61
CA LEU A 69 25.47 -3.25 -18.20
C LEU A 69 26.54 -2.93 -17.16
N GLN A 70 26.15 -2.32 -16.04
CA GLN A 70 27.00 -1.94 -14.90
C GLN A 70 26.37 -2.48 -13.61
N PRO A 71 26.51 -3.79 -13.35
CA PRO A 71 25.82 -4.46 -12.24
C PRO A 71 26.31 -4.04 -10.84
N GLU A 72 27.44 -3.34 -10.76
CA GLU A 72 27.99 -2.74 -9.55
C GLU A 72 27.21 -1.50 -9.09
N LEU A 73 26.50 -0.84 -10.01
CA LEU A 73 25.67 0.31 -9.66
C LEU A 73 24.43 -0.12 -8.87
N PRO A 74 23.93 0.75 -7.98
CA PRO A 74 22.69 0.48 -7.28
C PRO A 74 21.52 0.18 -8.22
N ALA A 75 20.80 -0.91 -7.95
CA ALA A 75 19.76 -1.45 -8.82
C ALA A 75 18.41 -0.71 -8.67
N ILE A 76 17.53 -0.91 -9.63
CA ILE A 76 16.12 -0.49 -9.58
C ILE A 76 15.28 -1.68 -9.12
N LEU A 77 14.40 -1.47 -8.15
CA LEU A 77 13.43 -2.46 -7.69
C LEU A 77 12.02 -2.04 -8.11
N LEU A 78 11.32 -2.89 -8.85
CA LEU A 78 9.87 -2.81 -9.03
C LEU A 78 9.22 -3.80 -8.08
N ASN A 79 8.57 -3.29 -7.03
CA ASN A 79 7.89 -4.11 -6.04
C ASN A 79 6.43 -4.33 -6.40
N SER A 80 5.91 -5.48 -6.05
CA SER A 80 4.50 -5.83 -6.10
C SER A 80 4.20 -6.94 -5.11
N HIS A 81 2.94 -7.03 -4.63
CA HIS A 81 2.53 -8.14 -3.78
C HIS A 81 1.69 -9.19 -4.53
N MET A 82 1.68 -10.39 -3.97
CA MET A 82 1.00 -11.56 -4.54
C MET A 82 -0.35 -11.83 -3.88
N ASP A 83 -0.46 -11.48 -2.61
CA ASP A 83 -1.64 -11.70 -1.79
C ASP A 83 -2.75 -10.72 -2.11
N THR A 84 -3.96 -11.07 -1.70
CA THR A 84 -5.15 -10.23 -1.82
C THR A 84 -6.01 -10.37 -0.58
N VAL A 85 -6.80 -9.33 -0.28
CA VAL A 85 -7.79 -9.37 0.80
C VAL A 85 -8.88 -10.41 0.55
N PRO A 86 -9.59 -10.85 1.61
CA PRO A 86 -10.77 -11.70 1.49
C PRO A 86 -11.83 -11.12 0.55
N VAL A 87 -12.61 -12.02 -0.03
CA VAL A 87 -13.77 -11.63 -0.85
C VAL A 87 -14.95 -11.41 0.08
N GLU A 88 -15.40 -10.17 0.14
CA GLU A 88 -16.58 -9.77 0.91
C GLU A 88 -17.64 -9.16 -0.02
N GLY A 89 -18.86 -9.06 0.49
CA GLY A 89 -19.99 -8.46 -0.23
C GLY A 89 -20.52 -9.31 -1.39
N THR A 90 -21.37 -8.68 -2.22
CA THR A 90 -21.98 -9.33 -3.37
C THR A 90 -21.18 -8.96 -4.63
N TRP A 91 -20.81 -9.97 -5.40
CA TRP A 91 -20.10 -9.82 -6.66
C TRP A 91 -21.04 -10.20 -7.83
N ARG A 92 -21.11 -9.35 -8.84
CA ARG A 92 -21.79 -9.64 -10.10
C ARG A 92 -20.94 -10.58 -10.98
N HIS A 93 -19.62 -10.35 -11.01
CA HIS A 93 -18.62 -11.18 -11.68
C HIS A 93 -17.87 -12.02 -10.66
N ALA A 94 -17.70 -13.33 -10.92
CA ALA A 94 -17.00 -14.18 -9.98
C ALA A 94 -15.55 -13.67 -9.72
N PRO A 95 -15.15 -13.46 -8.45
CA PRO A 95 -13.92 -12.71 -8.10
C PRO A 95 -12.62 -13.24 -8.69
N PHE A 96 -12.59 -14.54 -9.07
CA PHE A 96 -11.42 -15.22 -9.62
C PHE A 96 -11.69 -15.83 -11.01
N ALA A 97 -12.75 -15.42 -11.70
CA ALA A 97 -13.00 -15.85 -13.07
C ALA A 97 -12.21 -15.03 -14.10
N ALA A 98 -11.78 -13.82 -13.74
CA ALA A 98 -11.13 -12.86 -14.62
C ALA A 98 -11.97 -12.61 -15.90
N GLU A 99 -13.26 -12.40 -15.70
CA GLU A 99 -14.22 -12.15 -16.77
C GLU A 99 -13.89 -10.81 -17.46
N ILE A 100 -14.13 -10.77 -18.77
CA ILE A 100 -14.00 -9.52 -19.53
C ILE A 100 -15.39 -9.17 -20.06
N GLU A 101 -15.89 -8.00 -19.67
CA GLU A 101 -17.14 -7.41 -20.16
C GLU A 101 -16.91 -5.93 -20.46
N ASP A 102 -17.41 -5.43 -21.59
CA ASP A 102 -17.34 -4.02 -22.00
C ASP A 102 -15.95 -3.39 -21.92
N GLY A 103 -14.90 -4.16 -22.29
CA GLY A 103 -13.51 -3.70 -22.28
C GLY A 103 -12.90 -3.59 -20.88
N MET A 104 -13.58 -4.09 -19.86
CA MET A 104 -13.10 -4.18 -18.47
C MET A 104 -12.75 -5.62 -18.12
N ILE A 105 -11.67 -5.84 -17.37
CA ILE A 105 -11.38 -7.11 -16.73
C ILE A 105 -11.81 -7.02 -15.26
N TYR A 106 -12.59 -8.00 -14.81
CA TYR A 106 -13.11 -8.08 -13.44
C TYR A 106 -12.38 -9.14 -12.64
N GLY A 107 -12.00 -8.82 -11.41
CA GLY A 107 -11.40 -9.79 -10.49
C GLY A 107 -10.73 -9.15 -9.31
N ARG A 108 -10.66 -9.88 -8.18
CA ARG A 108 -9.89 -9.48 -7.01
C ARG A 108 -8.40 -9.43 -7.38
N GLY A 109 -7.75 -8.28 -7.15
CA GLY A 109 -6.37 -8.02 -7.56
C GLY A 109 -6.25 -7.32 -8.93
N ALA A 110 -7.36 -6.96 -9.59
CA ALA A 110 -7.30 -6.27 -10.87
C ALA A 110 -6.71 -4.86 -10.77
N GLN A 111 -6.96 -4.15 -9.67
CA GLN A 111 -6.31 -2.87 -9.35
C GLN A 111 -5.22 -3.05 -8.29
N ASP A 112 -5.47 -3.89 -7.29
CA ASP A 112 -4.66 -4.08 -6.08
C ASP A 112 -4.20 -5.54 -5.95
N MET A 113 -2.96 -5.89 -6.42
CA MET A 113 -2.18 -5.17 -7.44
C MET A 113 -1.60 -6.15 -8.49
N LYS A 114 -2.28 -7.28 -8.76
CA LYS A 114 -1.80 -8.28 -9.72
C LYS A 114 -1.57 -7.72 -11.13
N SER A 115 -2.34 -6.71 -11.53
CA SER A 115 -2.15 -6.02 -12.81
C SER A 115 -0.77 -5.35 -12.89
N ALA A 116 -0.32 -4.67 -11.83
CA ALA A 116 0.99 -4.05 -11.79
C ALA A 116 2.11 -5.09 -11.87
N SER A 117 1.95 -6.24 -11.21
CA SER A 117 2.90 -7.37 -11.32
C SER A 117 3.10 -7.81 -12.77
N ILE A 118 2.00 -7.95 -13.52
CA ILE A 118 2.07 -8.32 -14.95
C ILE A 118 2.61 -7.16 -15.78
N GLN A 119 2.22 -5.91 -15.50
CA GLN A 119 2.77 -4.74 -16.20
C GLN A 119 4.30 -4.65 -16.05
N HIS A 120 4.84 -4.93 -14.86
CA HIS A 120 6.28 -4.95 -14.62
C HIS A 120 7.00 -6.01 -15.49
N LEU A 121 6.46 -7.24 -15.51
CA LEU A 121 7.00 -8.33 -16.34
C LEU A 121 6.94 -7.99 -17.84
N GLU A 122 5.80 -7.49 -18.31
CA GLU A 122 5.57 -7.16 -19.71
C GLU A 122 6.38 -5.94 -20.18
N ALA A 123 6.61 -4.95 -19.30
CA ALA A 123 7.50 -3.82 -19.60
C ALA A 123 8.94 -4.30 -19.81
N VAL A 124 9.44 -5.18 -18.95
CA VAL A 124 10.76 -5.78 -19.13
C VAL A 124 10.81 -6.65 -20.39
N ARG A 125 9.78 -7.48 -20.64
CA ARG A 125 9.64 -8.28 -21.88
C ARG A 125 9.72 -7.40 -23.12
N GLY A 126 8.96 -6.31 -23.14
CA GLY A 126 8.91 -5.36 -24.25
C GLY A 126 10.25 -4.70 -24.51
N LEU A 127 10.96 -4.28 -23.46
CA LEU A 127 12.28 -3.67 -23.58
C LEU A 127 13.33 -4.67 -24.11
N ILE A 128 13.33 -5.90 -23.62
CA ILE A 128 14.22 -6.98 -24.10
C ILE A 128 13.92 -7.28 -25.58
N ALA A 129 12.66 -7.42 -25.97
CA ALA A 129 12.25 -7.67 -27.35
C ALA A 129 12.66 -6.54 -28.31
N LYS A 130 12.70 -5.29 -27.81
CA LYS A 130 13.23 -4.10 -28.54
C LYS A 130 14.75 -4.03 -28.55
N GLY A 131 15.47 -5.04 -28.03
CA GLY A 131 16.95 -5.08 -27.94
C GLY A 131 17.54 -4.06 -26.98
N LYS A 132 16.73 -3.52 -26.04
CA LYS A 132 17.22 -2.55 -25.04
C LYS A 132 18.09 -3.22 -24.00
N ARG A 133 19.12 -2.49 -23.57
CA ARG A 133 19.97 -2.84 -22.43
C ARG A 133 20.03 -1.64 -21.52
N LEU A 134 19.81 -1.85 -20.24
CA LEU A 134 19.82 -0.80 -19.23
C LEU A 134 21.19 -0.75 -18.55
N LYS A 135 21.55 0.42 -18.04
CA LYS A 135 22.81 0.62 -17.32
C LYS A 135 22.81 -0.12 -15.99
N ARG A 136 21.72 0.04 -15.22
CA ARG A 136 21.52 -0.56 -13.90
C ARG A 136 20.77 -1.90 -14.02
N THR A 137 21.02 -2.79 -13.09
CA THR A 137 20.20 -3.99 -12.88
C THR A 137 18.78 -3.60 -12.48
N VAL A 138 17.79 -4.32 -12.99
CA VAL A 138 16.39 -4.21 -12.58
C VAL A 138 15.99 -5.50 -11.89
N HIS A 139 15.42 -5.36 -10.71
CA HIS A 139 14.78 -6.46 -9.99
C HIS A 139 13.27 -6.26 -9.97
N LEU A 140 12.51 -7.33 -10.17
CA LEU A 140 11.08 -7.38 -9.91
C LEU A 140 10.89 -8.23 -8.66
N SER A 141 10.31 -7.68 -7.61
CA SER A 141 9.97 -8.43 -6.40
C SER A 141 8.46 -8.68 -6.32
N PHE A 142 8.10 -9.88 -5.93
CA PHE A 142 6.73 -10.30 -5.70
C PHE A 142 6.64 -10.75 -4.25
N MET A 143 5.95 -9.93 -3.45
CA MET A 143 5.96 -10.03 -2.00
C MET A 143 4.74 -10.77 -1.47
N PRO A 144 4.87 -11.54 -0.41
CA PRO A 144 3.75 -12.04 0.38
C PRO A 144 3.38 -11.06 1.50
N ASP A 145 2.19 -11.23 2.11
CA ASP A 145 1.79 -10.62 3.39
C ASP A 145 1.58 -9.09 3.38
N GLU A 146 1.56 -8.44 2.21
CA GLU A 146 1.37 -6.99 2.12
C GLU A 146 0.02 -6.58 2.74
N GLU A 147 -1.06 -7.23 2.37
CA GLU A 147 -2.44 -6.95 2.80
C GLU A 147 -2.67 -7.10 4.32
N LYS A 148 -1.77 -7.78 5.00
CA LYS A 148 -1.69 -7.84 6.47
C LYS A 148 -0.67 -6.86 7.05
N GLY A 149 -0.03 -6.08 6.20
CA GLY A 149 0.91 -5.05 6.59
C GLY A 149 2.39 -5.42 6.40
N GLY A 150 2.73 -6.46 5.63
CA GLY A 150 4.10 -6.79 5.18
C GLY A 150 5.08 -7.18 6.28
N GLU A 151 4.58 -7.44 7.51
CA GLU A 151 5.43 -7.74 8.67
C GLU A 151 6.20 -9.05 8.50
N GLN A 152 5.58 -10.05 7.88
CA GLN A 152 6.18 -11.36 7.61
C GLN A 152 6.68 -11.50 6.16
N GLY A 153 6.46 -10.48 5.34
CA GLY A 153 6.91 -10.37 3.96
C GLY A 153 8.11 -9.41 3.81
N MET A 154 7.84 -8.19 3.35
CA MET A 154 8.87 -7.18 3.04
C MET A 154 9.76 -6.89 4.24
N ARG A 155 9.20 -6.70 5.45
CA ARG A 155 9.99 -6.39 6.65
C ARG A 155 11.04 -7.46 6.97
N GLU A 156 10.69 -8.74 6.83
CA GLU A 156 11.64 -9.83 7.05
C GLU A 156 12.62 -9.96 5.88
N PHE A 157 12.17 -9.74 4.65
CA PHE A 157 13.04 -9.78 3.47
C PHE A 157 14.18 -8.77 3.56
N LEU A 158 13.91 -7.55 3.98
CA LEU A 158 14.91 -6.49 4.12
C LEU A 158 16.06 -6.82 5.10
N LYS A 159 15.82 -7.72 6.05
CA LYS A 159 16.86 -8.18 7.01
C LYS A 159 17.81 -9.22 6.41
N THR A 160 17.44 -9.82 5.29
CA THR A 160 18.17 -10.94 4.69
C THR A 160 19.41 -10.51 3.93
N GLU A 161 20.37 -11.42 3.82
CA GLU A 161 21.51 -11.28 2.90
C GLU A 161 21.07 -11.26 1.44
N ALA A 162 19.95 -11.94 1.12
CA ALA A 162 19.37 -11.92 -0.21
C ALA A 162 19.01 -10.50 -0.67
N TYR A 163 18.34 -9.73 0.18
CA TYR A 163 18.03 -8.33 -0.12
C TYR A 163 19.30 -7.47 -0.25
N ARG A 164 20.23 -7.58 0.70
CA ARG A 164 21.49 -6.82 0.65
C ARG A 164 22.24 -7.00 -0.68
N ARG A 165 22.22 -8.23 -1.23
CA ARG A 165 22.86 -8.54 -2.53
C ARG A 165 22.14 -7.96 -3.73
N LEU A 166 20.87 -7.55 -3.61
CA LEU A 166 20.18 -6.85 -4.70
C LEU A 166 20.73 -5.44 -4.93
N ASN A 167 21.42 -4.86 -3.96
CA ASN A 167 22.02 -3.53 -4.03
C ASN A 167 21.02 -2.46 -4.51
N VAL A 168 19.83 -2.43 -3.92
CA VAL A 168 18.74 -1.54 -4.35
C VAL A 168 19.07 -0.09 -4.08
N GLY A 169 19.03 0.75 -5.10
CA GLY A 169 19.23 2.20 -5.00
C GLY A 169 17.98 3.04 -5.18
N PHE A 170 16.95 2.47 -5.80
CA PHE A 170 15.64 3.10 -5.98
C PHE A 170 14.57 2.04 -6.12
N ALA A 171 13.40 2.29 -5.53
CA ALA A 171 12.27 1.39 -5.63
C ALA A 171 10.99 2.10 -6.11
N LEU A 172 10.20 1.37 -6.90
CA LEU A 172 8.80 1.68 -7.16
C LEU A 172 7.94 0.59 -6.56
N ASP A 173 6.93 1.00 -5.82
CA ASP A 173 5.93 0.14 -5.22
C ASP A 173 4.54 0.52 -5.71
N GLU A 174 3.51 -0.20 -5.29
CA GLU A 174 2.14 0.07 -5.68
C GLU A 174 1.69 1.49 -5.37
N GLY A 175 0.84 2.05 -6.25
CA GLY A 175 0.12 3.30 -6.06
C GLY A 175 -1.38 3.10 -6.16
N LEU A 176 -2.12 4.20 -6.06
CA LEU A 176 -3.57 4.18 -6.24
C LEU A 176 -3.95 4.66 -7.64
N SER A 177 -5.06 4.14 -8.14
CA SER A 177 -5.70 4.66 -9.36
C SER A 177 -6.27 6.07 -9.12
N ASN A 178 -6.42 6.81 -10.21
CA ASN A 178 -7.03 8.15 -10.21
C ASN A 178 -8.20 8.21 -11.22
N ALA A 179 -9.34 8.70 -10.79
CA ALA A 179 -10.47 8.95 -11.69
C ALA A 179 -10.21 10.14 -12.66
N GLY A 180 -9.25 11.00 -12.36
CA GLY A 180 -8.83 12.15 -13.18
C GLY A 180 -7.84 11.79 -14.29
N GLU A 181 -7.34 12.84 -14.95
CA GLU A 181 -6.43 12.74 -16.09
C GLU A 181 -4.97 12.50 -15.70
N GLU A 182 -4.61 12.82 -14.47
CA GLU A 182 -3.25 12.77 -13.96
C GLU A 182 -2.94 11.40 -13.37
N TYR A 183 -1.68 11.00 -13.41
CA TYR A 183 -1.20 9.93 -12.53
C TYR A 183 -0.87 10.45 -11.15
N LEU A 184 -1.12 9.63 -10.13
CA LEU A 184 -0.69 9.90 -8.76
C LEU A 184 0.70 9.30 -8.53
N VAL A 185 1.59 10.10 -7.94
CA VAL A 185 2.89 9.65 -7.45
C VAL A 185 2.97 9.97 -5.97
N PHE A 186 3.18 8.93 -5.15
CA PHE A 186 3.24 9.11 -3.71
C PHE A 186 4.69 8.97 -3.24
N ASN A 187 5.13 9.93 -2.45
CA ASN A 187 6.49 9.97 -1.93
C ASN A 187 6.61 9.62 -0.45
N GLY A 188 5.49 9.46 0.22
CA GLY A 188 5.39 9.13 1.64
C GLY A 188 4.03 8.54 1.97
N GLU A 189 3.93 7.96 3.15
CA GLU A 189 2.73 7.30 3.66
C GLU A 189 2.43 7.76 5.07
N LYS A 190 1.15 7.75 5.45
CA LYS A 190 0.78 7.96 6.84
C LYS A 190 1.25 6.78 7.70
N THR A 191 1.67 7.09 8.92
CA THR A 191 2.11 6.06 9.87
C THR A 191 0.93 5.47 10.63
N LYS A 192 0.87 4.14 10.69
CA LYS A 192 -0.19 3.42 11.39
C LYS A 192 0.12 3.29 12.87
N TRP A 193 -0.79 3.82 13.71
CA TRP A 193 -0.85 3.55 15.13
C TRP A 193 -2.24 3.00 15.48
N GLN A 194 -2.27 1.85 16.11
CA GLN A 194 -3.50 1.23 16.63
C GLN A 194 -3.32 1.00 18.11
N MET A 195 -4.26 1.47 18.92
CA MET A 195 -4.12 1.43 20.36
C MET A 195 -5.44 1.24 21.08
N LYS A 196 -5.34 0.57 22.23
CA LYS A 196 -6.39 0.51 23.24
C LYS A 196 -6.08 1.46 24.37
N ILE A 197 -7.10 2.19 24.83
CA ILE A 197 -7.02 2.94 26.06
C ILE A 197 -7.96 2.30 27.06
N VAL A 198 -7.37 1.73 28.09
CA VAL A 198 -8.07 1.04 29.17
C VAL A 198 -8.29 2.02 30.30
N CYS A 199 -9.55 2.25 30.66
CA CYS A 199 -9.99 3.15 31.73
C CYS A 199 -10.58 2.32 32.87
N THR A 200 -9.89 2.25 34.01
CA THR A 200 -10.39 1.59 35.23
C THR A 200 -10.84 2.61 36.25
N GLY A 201 -11.85 2.25 37.05
CA GLY A 201 -12.41 3.15 38.06
C GLY A 201 -13.31 2.41 39.04
N LYS A 202 -13.92 3.18 39.97
CA LYS A 202 -14.82 2.62 40.96
C LYS A 202 -16.09 2.06 40.30
N ALA A 203 -16.37 0.79 40.57
CA ALA A 203 -17.62 0.14 40.21
C ALA A 203 -18.70 0.35 41.29
N GLY A 204 -19.96 0.26 40.92
CA GLY A 204 -21.05 0.33 41.89
C GLY A 204 -22.43 0.46 41.28
N HIS A 205 -23.43 0.75 42.10
CA HIS A 205 -24.82 0.81 41.65
C HIS A 205 -25.07 2.04 40.75
N GLY A 206 -25.76 1.84 39.61
CA GLY A 206 -25.97 2.87 38.59
C GLY A 206 -26.80 4.08 39.03
N SER A 207 -27.51 4.02 40.21
CA SER A 207 -28.20 5.16 40.78
C SER A 207 -27.29 6.12 41.56
N MET A 208 -26.00 5.79 41.69
CA MET A 208 -25.07 6.59 42.50
C MET A 208 -24.15 7.42 41.60
N LEU A 209 -23.85 8.65 42.02
CA LEU A 209 -22.82 9.49 41.41
C LEU A 209 -21.45 9.11 41.99
N LEU A 210 -20.86 8.04 41.44
CA LEU A 210 -19.59 7.55 41.91
C LEU A 210 -18.45 8.41 41.37
N PRO A 211 -17.61 9.00 42.24
CA PRO A 211 -16.43 9.70 41.78
C PRO A 211 -15.39 8.69 41.23
N ASP A 212 -14.52 9.14 40.32
CA ASP A 212 -13.43 8.34 39.79
C ASP A 212 -13.90 7.04 39.10
N ASN A 213 -15.05 7.10 38.40
CA ASN A 213 -15.58 5.95 37.67
C ASN A 213 -14.99 5.84 36.24
N SER A 214 -14.99 4.63 35.70
CA SER A 214 -14.44 4.33 34.38
C SER A 214 -15.17 5.04 33.22
N GLY A 215 -16.47 5.32 33.38
CA GLY A 215 -17.29 5.99 32.37
C GLY A 215 -16.91 7.44 32.14
N GLU A 216 -16.59 8.20 33.22
CA GLU A 216 -16.10 9.58 33.07
C GLU A 216 -14.73 9.63 32.43
N LYS A 217 -13.85 8.68 32.77
CA LYS A 217 -12.51 8.58 32.21
C LYS A 217 -12.55 8.26 30.71
N VAL A 218 -13.31 7.24 30.29
CA VAL A 218 -13.41 6.89 28.86
C VAL A 218 -14.07 8.02 28.07
N ARG A 219 -15.07 8.73 28.63
CA ARG A 219 -15.66 9.91 28.01
C ARG A 219 -14.61 11.01 27.78
N HIS A 220 -13.76 11.31 28.76
CA HIS A 220 -12.68 12.29 28.59
C HIS A 220 -11.73 11.91 27.47
N ILE A 221 -11.30 10.67 27.43
CA ILE A 221 -10.43 10.14 26.35
C ILE A 221 -11.09 10.25 24.99
N ILE A 222 -12.35 9.77 24.85
CA ILE A 222 -13.07 9.84 23.58
C ILE A 222 -13.21 11.30 23.13
N ASN A 223 -13.60 12.23 24.01
CA ASN A 223 -13.75 13.64 23.67
C ASN A 223 -12.42 14.22 23.16
N SER A 224 -11.29 13.96 23.85
CA SER A 224 -9.98 14.48 23.45
C SER A 224 -9.58 14.01 22.04
N PHE A 225 -9.79 12.74 21.72
CA PHE A 225 -9.52 12.23 20.37
C PHE A 225 -10.49 12.75 19.32
N MET A 226 -11.80 12.88 19.66
CA MET A 226 -12.80 13.39 18.70
C MET A 226 -12.62 14.87 18.42
N GLU A 227 -12.26 15.68 19.41
CA GLU A 227 -11.92 17.10 19.22
C GLU A 227 -10.71 17.27 18.29
N LEU A 228 -9.66 16.44 18.49
CA LEU A 228 -8.51 16.44 17.60
C LEU A 228 -8.87 15.98 16.18
N ARG A 229 -9.71 14.95 16.05
CA ARG A 229 -10.24 14.48 14.77
C ARG A 229 -11.01 15.57 14.04
N ASP A 230 -11.87 16.29 14.76
CA ASP A 230 -12.65 17.40 14.18
C ASP A 230 -11.75 18.55 13.72
N LYS A 231 -10.69 18.85 14.45
CA LYS A 231 -9.68 19.83 14.02
C LYS A 231 -9.05 19.44 12.68
N TYR A 232 -8.63 18.19 12.51
CA TYR A 232 -8.07 17.72 11.25
C TYR A 232 -9.11 17.71 10.12
N ARG A 233 -10.37 17.34 10.43
CA ARG A 233 -11.45 17.38 9.46
C ARG A 233 -11.72 18.83 8.98
N HIS A 234 -11.70 19.81 9.86
CA HIS A 234 -11.84 21.22 9.48
C HIS A 234 -10.68 21.68 8.59
N GLN A 235 -9.43 21.31 8.90
CA GLN A 235 -8.30 21.63 8.02
C GLN A 235 -8.52 21.11 6.58
N LEU A 236 -9.05 19.89 6.44
CA LEU A 236 -9.32 19.30 5.12
C LEU A 236 -10.46 20.03 4.37
N VAL A 237 -11.44 20.56 5.10
CA VAL A 237 -12.56 21.31 4.51
C VAL A 237 -12.15 22.75 4.15
N ASP A 238 -11.34 23.38 5.00
CA ASP A 238 -10.96 24.80 4.86
C ASP A 238 -9.85 25.00 3.81
N ASP A 239 -9.05 23.97 3.54
CA ASP A 239 -7.97 24.00 2.55
C ASP A 239 -8.16 22.95 1.46
N SER A 240 -8.67 23.34 0.30
CA SER A 240 -8.92 22.47 -0.84
C SER A 240 -7.64 21.90 -1.50
N SER A 241 -6.46 22.38 -1.13
CA SER A 241 -5.18 21.82 -1.59
C SER A 241 -4.80 20.54 -0.86
N LEU A 242 -5.34 20.34 0.36
CA LEU A 242 -5.10 19.17 1.19
C LEU A 242 -5.93 17.97 0.73
N THR A 243 -5.35 16.80 0.90
CA THR A 243 -6.02 15.51 0.72
C THR A 243 -6.05 14.73 2.02
N ILE A 244 -6.77 13.61 2.04
CA ILE A 244 -6.81 12.71 3.21
C ILE A 244 -5.41 12.16 3.58
N GLY A 245 -4.46 12.13 2.64
CA GLY A 245 -3.07 11.75 2.88
C GLY A 245 -2.29 12.79 3.69
N ASP A 246 -2.66 14.06 3.59
CA ASP A 246 -1.90 15.17 4.17
C ASP A 246 -2.28 15.46 5.63
N ILE A 247 -3.38 14.90 6.12
CA ILE A 247 -3.86 15.06 7.49
C ILE A 247 -3.81 13.78 8.29
N THR A 248 -3.71 13.90 9.61
CA THR A 248 -3.87 12.76 10.52
C THR A 248 -5.35 12.36 10.58
N THR A 249 -5.63 11.07 10.44
CA THR A 249 -6.97 10.53 10.64
C THR A 249 -7.04 9.72 11.93
N ILE A 250 -8.15 9.88 12.65
CA ILE A 250 -8.40 9.24 13.94
C ILE A 250 -9.80 8.64 13.89
N ASN A 251 -9.93 7.36 14.19
CA ASN A 251 -11.21 6.68 14.27
C ASN A 251 -11.31 5.86 15.56
N LEU A 252 -12.40 6.05 16.30
CA LEU A 252 -12.79 5.13 17.36
C LEU A 252 -13.36 3.88 16.68
N THR A 253 -12.71 2.74 16.83
CA THR A 253 -13.07 1.51 16.12
C THR A 253 -13.78 0.48 17.01
N LYS A 254 -13.51 0.51 18.33
CA LYS A 254 -14.20 -0.36 19.32
C LYS A 254 -14.42 0.40 20.61
N LEU A 255 -15.54 0.10 21.28
CA LEU A 255 -15.83 0.54 22.64
C LEU A 255 -16.41 -0.64 23.41
N GLU A 256 -15.73 -1.07 24.47
CA GLU A 256 -16.06 -2.27 25.21
C GLU A 256 -16.18 -1.94 26.69
N GLY A 257 -17.16 -2.54 27.38
CA GLY A 257 -17.36 -2.42 28.82
C GLY A 257 -18.82 -2.52 29.24
N GLY A 258 -19.02 -2.70 30.52
CA GLY A 258 -20.35 -2.87 31.11
C GLY A 258 -20.86 -4.32 31.03
N THR A 259 -21.79 -4.65 31.92
CA THR A 259 -22.45 -5.98 32.02
C THR A 259 -23.95 -5.85 32.15
N LEU A 260 -24.43 -5.06 33.13
CA LEU A 260 -25.83 -4.79 33.38
C LEU A 260 -26.12 -3.30 33.38
N THR A 261 -27.32 -2.89 33.00
CA THR A 261 -27.73 -1.48 32.86
C THR A 261 -27.72 -0.71 34.19
N ASN A 262 -27.79 -1.39 35.33
CA ASN A 262 -27.80 -0.79 36.66
C ASN A 262 -26.46 -0.87 37.40
N ILE A 263 -25.37 -1.24 36.70
CA ILE A 263 -24.01 -1.30 37.25
C ILE A 263 -23.11 -0.29 36.54
N VAL A 264 -22.46 0.56 37.31
CA VAL A 264 -21.30 1.33 36.82
C VAL A 264 -20.11 0.36 36.76
N PRO A 265 -19.56 0.07 35.55
CA PRO A 265 -18.53 -0.96 35.41
C PRO A 265 -17.18 -0.48 35.94
N GLU A 266 -16.36 -1.44 36.36
CA GLU A 266 -14.97 -1.17 36.79
C GLU A 266 -14.08 -0.72 35.61
N LYS A 267 -14.39 -1.18 34.38
CA LYS A 267 -13.52 -0.98 33.21
C LYS A 267 -14.33 -0.64 31.95
N PHE A 268 -13.83 0.37 31.22
CA PHE A 268 -14.12 0.59 29.80
C PHE A 268 -12.82 0.56 28.99
N THR A 269 -12.92 0.10 27.73
CA THR A 269 -11.81 0.12 26.78
C THR A 269 -12.27 0.80 25.50
N ALA A 270 -11.53 1.82 25.07
CA ALA A 270 -11.72 2.48 23.77
C ALA A 270 -10.53 2.15 22.86
N THR A 271 -10.81 1.66 21.64
CA THR A 271 -9.77 1.31 20.64
C THR A 271 -9.80 2.32 19.50
N PHE A 272 -8.63 2.80 19.12
CA PHE A 272 -8.47 3.79 18.06
C PHE A 272 -7.55 3.27 16.93
N ASP A 273 -7.95 3.48 15.67
CA ASP A 273 -7.06 3.44 14.51
C ASP A 273 -6.67 4.88 14.17
N ILE A 274 -5.36 5.14 14.19
CA ILE A 274 -4.79 6.45 13.92
C ILE A 274 -3.81 6.32 12.77
N ARG A 275 -3.96 7.19 11.77
CA ARG A 275 -3.03 7.31 10.66
C ARG A 275 -2.37 8.68 10.73
N LEU A 276 -1.15 8.72 11.23
CA LEU A 276 -0.40 9.96 11.43
C LEU A 276 0.10 10.49 10.10
N ALA A 277 -0.15 11.77 9.82
CA ALA A 277 0.42 12.45 8.67
C ALA A 277 1.96 12.49 8.77
N THR A 278 2.64 12.52 7.63
CA THR A 278 4.12 12.51 7.55
C THR A 278 4.79 13.72 8.22
N THR A 279 4.03 14.78 8.43
CA THR A 279 4.47 16.03 9.08
C THR A 279 4.37 15.99 10.61
N VAL A 280 3.72 14.95 11.18
CA VAL A 280 3.48 14.85 12.63
C VAL A 280 4.72 14.36 13.36
N ASN A 281 5.12 15.09 14.39
CA ASN A 281 6.15 14.60 15.32
C ASN A 281 5.55 13.54 16.25
N HIS A 282 5.98 12.29 16.08
CA HIS A 282 5.45 11.12 16.81
C HIS A 282 5.64 11.22 18.32
N GLU A 283 6.78 11.75 18.79
CA GLU A 283 7.04 11.90 20.22
C GLU A 283 6.11 12.93 20.86
N LEU A 284 5.87 14.06 20.16
CA LEU A 284 4.93 15.09 20.65
C LEU A 284 3.50 14.54 20.67
N PHE A 285 3.12 13.77 19.66
CA PHE A 285 1.81 13.14 19.59
C PHE A 285 1.61 12.13 20.73
N GLU A 286 2.59 11.29 21.00
CA GLU A 286 2.54 10.34 22.13
C GLU A 286 2.48 11.05 23.48
N ARG A 287 3.28 12.11 23.67
CA ARG A 287 3.19 12.94 24.88
C ARG A 287 1.82 13.55 25.10
N MET A 288 1.16 13.96 24.01
CA MET A 288 -0.21 14.50 24.08
C MET A 288 -1.21 13.42 24.54
N ILE A 289 -1.13 12.20 24.00
CA ILE A 289 -1.97 11.07 24.44
C ILE A 289 -1.74 10.76 25.93
N ASN A 290 -0.48 10.65 26.35
CA ASN A 290 -0.13 10.38 27.74
C ASN A 290 -0.64 11.49 28.70
N ARG A 291 -0.65 12.74 28.24
CA ARG A 291 -1.24 13.85 28.99
C ARG A 291 -2.74 13.66 29.18
N TRP A 292 -3.50 13.33 28.11
CA TRP A 292 -4.93 13.06 28.21
C TRP A 292 -5.25 11.89 29.15
N CYS A 293 -4.44 10.83 29.11
CA CYS A 293 -4.60 9.72 30.05
C CYS A 293 -4.40 10.17 31.51
N LYS A 294 -3.41 11.03 31.76
CA LYS A 294 -3.16 11.59 33.09
C LYS A 294 -4.29 12.53 33.55
N GLU A 295 -4.81 13.37 32.64
CA GLU A 295 -5.92 14.28 32.89
C GLU A 295 -7.23 13.53 33.17
N ALA A 296 -7.44 12.38 32.52
CA ALA A 296 -8.59 11.52 32.78
C ALA A 296 -8.57 10.86 34.19
N GLY A 297 -7.42 10.82 34.84
CA GLY A 297 -7.26 10.31 36.22
C GLY A 297 -6.41 9.05 36.34
N SER A 298 -6.35 8.50 37.55
CA SER A 298 -5.62 7.25 37.81
C SER A 298 -6.27 6.05 37.14
N GLY A 299 -5.50 4.97 36.82
CA GLY A 299 -6.02 3.76 36.23
C GLY A 299 -6.39 3.88 34.74
N VAL A 300 -5.82 4.87 34.04
CA VAL A 300 -5.91 4.99 32.59
C VAL A 300 -4.57 4.60 31.96
N THR A 301 -4.58 3.60 31.08
CA THR A 301 -3.37 3.06 30.43
C THR A 301 -3.54 2.98 28.92
N VAL A 302 -2.43 3.11 28.21
CA VAL A 302 -2.35 2.95 26.74
C VAL A 302 -1.66 1.65 26.41
N GLU A 303 -2.28 0.85 25.54
CA GLU A 303 -1.72 -0.38 25.00
C GLU A 303 -1.70 -0.27 23.47
N PHE A 304 -0.52 -0.32 22.86
CA PHE A 304 -0.39 -0.29 21.41
C PHE A 304 -0.56 -1.70 20.83
N GLU A 305 -1.51 -1.86 19.90
CA GLU A 305 -1.62 -3.06 19.06
C GLU A 305 -0.67 -2.95 17.85
N ALA A 306 -0.52 -1.74 17.30
CA ALA A 306 0.47 -1.40 16.29
C ALA A 306 1.01 0.01 16.55
N LYS A 307 2.32 0.17 16.46
CA LYS A 307 3.02 1.45 16.60
C LYS A 307 4.19 1.50 15.62
N ASP A 308 3.86 1.80 14.36
CA ASP A 308 4.88 1.90 13.33
C ASP A 308 5.80 3.10 13.59
N PRO A 309 7.09 3.01 13.24
CA PRO A 309 8.02 4.14 13.35
C PRO A 309 7.70 5.21 12.31
N HIS A 310 8.17 6.43 12.56
CA HIS A 310 8.15 7.47 11.54
C HIS A 310 9.11 7.11 10.40
N VAL A 311 8.63 7.23 9.17
CA VAL A 311 9.44 7.10 7.97
C VAL A 311 9.34 8.39 7.17
N SER A 312 10.48 9.02 6.90
CA SER A 312 10.53 10.26 6.14
C SER A 312 10.10 10.03 4.68
N PRO A 313 9.33 10.94 4.11
CA PRO A 313 9.02 10.89 2.68
C PRO A 313 10.28 10.91 1.81
N THR A 314 10.24 10.23 0.68
CA THR A 314 11.26 10.31 -0.35
C THR A 314 11.32 11.75 -0.89
N ARG A 315 12.52 12.32 -1.00
CA ARG A 315 12.68 13.65 -1.58
C ARG A 315 12.34 13.65 -3.06
N MET A 316 11.52 14.62 -3.47
CA MET A 316 11.09 14.81 -4.86
C MET A 316 11.61 16.17 -5.37
N ASP A 317 12.90 16.42 -5.17
CA ASP A 317 13.63 17.60 -5.61
C ASP A 317 14.87 17.21 -6.42
N GLU A 318 15.68 18.18 -6.81
CA GLU A 318 16.87 18.00 -7.65
C GLU A 318 17.96 17.10 -7.01
N SER A 319 17.90 16.85 -5.71
CA SER A 319 18.84 15.94 -5.03
C SER A 319 18.56 14.47 -5.29
N ASN A 320 17.38 14.12 -5.83
CA ASN A 320 17.00 12.77 -6.17
C ASN A 320 17.01 12.57 -7.69
N ALA A 321 18.13 12.09 -8.21
CA ALA A 321 18.33 11.87 -9.64
C ALA A 321 17.30 10.89 -10.25
N TYR A 322 16.83 9.90 -9.49
CA TYR A 322 15.79 8.96 -9.95
C TYR A 322 14.45 9.66 -10.11
N TRP A 323 14.09 10.56 -9.18
CA TRP A 323 12.89 11.36 -9.32
C TRP A 323 12.94 12.27 -10.54
N ILE A 324 14.07 12.95 -10.76
CA ILE A 324 14.25 13.84 -11.92
C ILE A 324 14.11 13.04 -13.23
N ALA A 325 14.72 11.86 -13.30
CA ALA A 325 14.60 10.96 -14.47
C ALA A 325 13.15 10.49 -14.68
N MET A 326 12.46 10.07 -13.62
CA MET A 326 11.06 9.64 -13.69
C MET A 326 10.15 10.79 -14.13
N LYS A 327 10.33 11.99 -13.57
CA LYS A 327 9.58 13.19 -13.95
C LYS A 327 9.79 13.52 -15.43
N GLY A 328 11.04 13.48 -15.91
CA GLY A 328 11.36 13.67 -17.32
C GLY A 328 10.70 12.63 -18.24
N ALA A 329 10.56 11.39 -17.78
CA ALA A 329 9.81 10.36 -18.53
C ALA A 329 8.33 10.74 -18.67
N PHE A 330 7.65 11.21 -17.63
CA PHE A 330 6.27 11.69 -17.72
C PHE A 330 6.14 12.91 -18.64
N GLU A 331 7.05 13.85 -18.54
CA GLU A 331 7.09 15.05 -19.40
C GLU A 331 7.24 14.66 -20.87
N SER A 332 8.12 13.69 -21.19
CA SER A 332 8.34 13.20 -22.56
C SER A 332 7.09 12.51 -23.16
N MET A 333 6.27 11.90 -22.30
CA MET A 333 5.00 11.28 -22.66
C MET A 333 3.85 12.30 -22.69
N SER A 334 4.07 13.55 -22.29
CA SER A 334 3.02 14.58 -22.10
C SER A 334 1.91 14.12 -21.13
N ILE A 335 2.31 13.41 -20.06
CA ILE A 335 1.40 12.89 -19.04
C ILE A 335 1.51 13.74 -17.78
N PRO A 336 0.41 14.38 -17.35
CA PRO A 336 0.41 15.13 -16.10
C PRO A 336 0.45 14.19 -14.90
N ILE A 337 1.16 14.62 -13.85
CA ILE A 337 1.28 13.90 -12.57
C ILE A 337 0.91 14.80 -11.42
N ILE A 338 0.37 14.20 -10.36
CA ILE A 338 0.11 14.85 -9.08
C ILE A 338 0.90 14.12 -7.99
N GLN A 339 1.71 14.87 -7.26
CA GLN A 339 2.37 14.36 -6.05
C GLN A 339 1.39 14.36 -4.89
N ARG A 340 1.38 13.26 -4.12
CA ARG A 340 0.50 13.07 -2.95
C ARG A 340 1.22 12.30 -1.85
N THR A 341 0.63 12.34 -0.65
CA THR A 341 0.95 11.41 0.45
C THR A 341 -0.06 10.25 0.43
N MET A 342 0.42 9.02 0.52
CA MET A 342 -0.43 7.82 0.57
C MET A 342 -1.25 7.82 1.86
N PRO A 343 -2.58 7.70 1.80
CA PRO A 343 -3.42 7.66 2.99
C PRO A 343 -3.35 6.33 3.74
N ALA A 344 -2.97 5.25 3.04
CA ALA A 344 -2.76 3.90 3.55
C ALA A 344 -1.27 3.63 3.82
N THR A 345 -0.94 2.38 4.15
CA THR A 345 0.43 1.90 4.29
C THR A 345 0.67 0.77 3.31
N THR A 346 1.85 0.75 2.67
CA THR A 346 2.30 -0.27 1.74
C THR A 346 3.69 -0.78 2.12
N ASP A 347 4.24 -1.71 1.38
CA ASP A 347 5.61 -2.19 1.57
C ASP A 347 6.67 -1.09 1.36
N ALA A 348 6.34 -0.03 0.61
CA ALA A 348 7.24 1.09 0.38
C ALA A 348 7.71 1.76 1.68
N ARG A 349 6.92 1.72 2.77
CA ARG A 349 7.36 2.28 4.07
C ARG A 349 8.61 1.61 4.60
N PHE A 350 8.73 0.31 4.38
CA PHE A 350 9.93 -0.42 4.79
C PHE A 350 11.11 -0.11 3.85
N LEU A 351 10.85 -0.05 2.54
CA LEU A 351 11.87 0.28 1.53
C LEU A 351 12.45 1.68 1.73
N ARG A 352 11.62 2.67 2.09
CA ARG A 352 12.05 4.06 2.33
C ARG A 352 13.08 4.22 3.45
N ALA A 353 13.17 3.26 4.38
CA ALA A 353 14.23 3.24 5.38
C ALA A 353 15.61 2.85 4.81
N HIS A 354 15.66 2.30 3.60
CA HIS A 354 16.88 1.78 2.96
C HIS A 354 17.27 2.54 1.68
N CYS A 355 16.30 2.99 0.89
CA CYS A 355 16.54 3.70 -0.37
C CYS A 355 15.36 4.64 -0.69
N PRO A 356 15.54 5.64 -1.58
CA PRO A 356 14.42 6.36 -2.14
C PRO A 356 13.39 5.39 -2.74
N ALA A 357 12.14 5.46 -2.29
CA ALA A 357 11.04 4.65 -2.82
C ALA A 357 9.81 5.52 -3.05
N LEU A 358 9.15 5.32 -4.19
CA LEU A 358 7.93 6.00 -4.58
C LEU A 358 6.83 4.97 -4.82
N ASN A 359 5.58 5.36 -4.54
CA ASN A 359 4.44 4.53 -4.94
C ASN A 359 3.87 5.08 -6.25
N PHE A 360 3.66 4.18 -7.19
CA PHE A 360 3.14 4.52 -8.50
C PHE A 360 2.46 3.33 -9.17
N THR A 361 1.26 3.57 -9.71
CA THR A 361 0.56 2.64 -10.59
C THR A 361 -0.02 3.42 -11.78
N PRO A 362 0.17 2.98 -13.03
CA PRO A 362 -0.25 3.71 -14.22
C PRO A 362 -1.75 3.59 -14.50
N MET A 363 -2.59 3.98 -13.53
CA MET A 363 -4.04 3.88 -13.59
C MET A 363 -4.68 5.27 -13.42
N ARG A 364 -4.86 5.99 -14.52
CA ARG A 364 -5.64 7.23 -14.62
C ARG A 364 -6.96 6.99 -15.33
N ARG A 365 -7.96 7.85 -15.10
CA ARG A 365 -9.33 7.68 -15.59
C ARG A 365 -9.97 6.37 -15.10
N VAL A 366 -9.53 5.93 -13.93
CA VAL A 366 -9.98 4.70 -13.27
C VAL A 366 -10.40 5.05 -11.85
N PRO A 367 -11.69 4.94 -11.51
CA PRO A 367 -12.13 5.11 -10.14
C PRO A 367 -11.43 4.11 -9.21
N PRO A 368 -10.91 4.56 -8.04
CA PRO A 368 -10.30 3.65 -7.07
C PRO A 368 -11.32 2.65 -6.52
N MET A 369 -10.97 1.38 -6.56
CA MET A 369 -11.80 0.28 -6.05
C MET A 369 -11.02 -0.69 -5.14
N PRO A 370 -10.06 -0.22 -4.29
CA PRO A 370 -9.35 -1.12 -3.41
C PRO A 370 -10.36 -1.83 -2.47
N HIS A 371 -10.23 -3.15 -2.36
CA HIS A 371 -11.04 -4.02 -1.49
C HIS A 371 -12.56 -4.07 -1.79
N GLN A 372 -13.04 -3.39 -2.84
CA GLN A 372 -14.46 -3.37 -3.20
C GLN A 372 -14.86 -4.61 -3.99
N SER A 373 -16.18 -4.94 -3.97
CA SER A 373 -16.76 -5.93 -4.88
C SER A 373 -16.74 -5.43 -6.32
N ASP A 374 -16.70 -6.36 -7.27
CA ASP A 374 -16.59 -6.06 -8.71
C ASP A 374 -15.40 -5.16 -9.05
N GLU A 375 -14.29 -5.34 -8.33
CA GLU A 375 -13.01 -4.73 -8.65
C GLU A 375 -12.66 -4.99 -10.11
N ARG A 376 -12.32 -3.94 -10.85
CA ARG A 376 -12.15 -4.01 -12.31
C ARG A 376 -11.15 -2.99 -12.83
N LEU A 377 -10.57 -3.30 -13.98
CA LEU A 377 -9.61 -2.45 -14.67
C LEU A 377 -9.92 -2.39 -16.18
N PRO A 378 -9.95 -1.21 -16.81
CA PRO A 378 -10.05 -1.11 -18.26
C PRO A 378 -8.84 -1.76 -18.95
N LEU A 379 -9.07 -2.66 -19.89
CA LEU A 379 -8.01 -3.35 -20.63
C LEU A 379 -7.06 -2.38 -21.33
N ARG A 380 -7.60 -1.30 -21.86
CA ARG A 380 -6.81 -0.25 -22.50
C ARG A 380 -5.84 0.39 -21.51
N VAL A 381 -6.30 0.76 -20.31
CA VAL A 381 -5.45 1.37 -19.27
C VAL A 381 -4.36 0.40 -18.82
N PHE A 382 -4.72 -0.88 -18.66
CA PHE A 382 -3.75 -1.93 -18.32
C PHE A 382 -2.64 -2.03 -19.37
N VAL A 383 -2.98 -2.10 -20.66
CA VAL A 383 -1.98 -2.23 -21.74
C VAL A 383 -1.17 -0.94 -21.93
N GLU A 384 -1.80 0.23 -21.87
CA GLU A 384 -1.10 1.52 -21.92
C GLU A 384 -0.09 1.66 -20.75
N GLY A 385 -0.43 1.14 -19.57
CA GLY A 385 0.42 1.14 -18.39
C GLY A 385 1.75 0.40 -18.57
N ILE A 386 1.79 -0.63 -19.40
CA ILE A 386 3.03 -1.34 -19.74
C ILE A 386 4.03 -0.38 -20.40
N GLN A 387 3.55 0.41 -21.35
CA GLN A 387 4.40 1.39 -22.05
C GLN A 387 4.89 2.51 -21.10
N VAL A 388 4.09 2.88 -20.11
CA VAL A 388 4.48 3.85 -19.08
C VAL A 388 5.64 3.30 -18.25
N TYR A 389 5.55 2.04 -17.79
CA TYR A 389 6.66 1.40 -17.08
C TYR A 389 7.90 1.21 -17.93
N GLU A 390 7.77 0.90 -19.22
CA GLU A 390 8.93 0.85 -20.14
C GLU A 390 9.68 2.20 -20.17
N ASN A 391 8.95 3.31 -20.31
CA ASN A 391 9.56 4.65 -20.36
C ASN A 391 10.19 5.05 -19.01
N ILE A 392 9.53 4.72 -17.89
CA ILE A 392 10.09 4.96 -16.56
C ILE A 392 11.39 4.16 -16.39
N LEU A 393 11.38 2.86 -16.72
CA LEU A 393 12.58 2.01 -16.61
C LEU A 393 13.73 2.54 -17.48
N LEU A 394 13.44 2.96 -18.73
CA LEU A 394 14.45 3.57 -19.61
C LEU A 394 15.06 4.84 -18.99
N ALA A 395 14.29 5.61 -18.25
CA ALA A 395 14.78 6.80 -17.59
C ALA A 395 15.58 6.47 -16.31
N VAL A 396 14.93 5.79 -15.33
CA VAL A 396 15.52 5.61 -13.99
C VAL A 396 16.68 4.61 -13.96
N ALA A 397 16.69 3.61 -14.83
CA ALA A 397 17.75 2.62 -14.87
C ALA A 397 19.00 3.07 -15.68
N ASN A 398 18.96 4.25 -16.26
CA ASN A 398 20.07 4.84 -16.99
C ASN A 398 20.66 6.13 -16.32
N VAL A 399 20.20 6.43 -15.11
CA VAL A 399 20.77 7.52 -14.30
C VAL A 399 22.23 7.27 -13.98
#